data_42cef7c6d24a0b342157b5006c5b1270
#
_entry.id   42cef7c6d24a0b342157b5006c5b1270
#
_cell.length_a   1.000
_cell.length_b   1.000
_cell.length_c   1.000
_cell.angle_alpha   90.00
_cell.angle_beta   90.00
_cell.angle_gamma   90.00
#
_symmetry.space_group_name_H-M   'P 1'
#
loop_
_entity.id
_entity.type
_entity.pdbx_description
1 polymer ?
#
loop_
_entity_poly.entity_id
_entity_poly.type
_entity_poly.pdbx_seq_one_letter_code
_entity_poly.pdbx_strand_id
1 'polypeptide(L)'
;QPYSYRDPHTVGAPEAFFTRIPRSHVYGWTGIQVMNFNSLFQLDTLRRNHDSALAAADKLLFMPDALSYMLTGQMVTEYTIASTAQLVNANTCRLEDALLQEIGLTQAHFGRFVYPGEKIGGLTEEVQRITGLGAVPVIAVAGHVAAVPAMDRNFAYLSSGTWSLMGVETDAPVITAETESLNFTNEGGVEGTIRLLKNICGMWLLERCRTEWGEIPYSELIVEAGTCEPFRSLINPDDALFTNPANMEQAIKTYCSDYRQPIPMTHGQIVRCIFESLALRYRQVLDSLRNLSPRPVEALHVIG
;
A
#
# COMPACT_ATOMS: atom_id res chain seq x y z
N GLN A 1 -8.16 1.31 -20.16
CA GLN A 1 -7.84 2.48 -19.31
C GLN A 1 -7.62 1.97 -17.88
N PRO A 2 -6.51 2.30 -17.20
CA PRO A 2 -6.28 1.87 -15.84
C PRO A 2 -7.26 2.56 -14.88
N TYR A 3 -7.72 1.83 -13.87
CA TYR A 3 -8.48 2.39 -12.76
C TYR A 3 -7.54 3.02 -11.73
N SER A 4 -7.96 4.11 -11.10
CA SER A 4 -7.29 4.58 -9.88
C SER A 4 -7.51 3.57 -8.76
N TYR A 5 -6.54 3.36 -7.91
CA TYR A 5 -6.69 2.47 -6.75
C TYR A 5 -7.76 2.98 -5.73
N ARG A 6 -8.15 4.26 -5.81
CA ARG A 6 -9.24 4.84 -5.01
C ARG A 6 -10.59 4.88 -5.76
N ASP A 7 -10.65 4.29 -6.95
CA ASP A 7 -11.91 4.19 -7.69
C ASP A 7 -12.89 3.27 -6.94
N PRO A 8 -14.19 3.61 -6.91
CA PRO A 8 -15.17 2.81 -6.17
C PRO A 8 -15.52 1.46 -6.80
N HIS A 9 -14.95 1.10 -7.96
CA HIS A 9 -15.31 -0.14 -8.68
C HIS A 9 -15.02 -1.44 -7.89
N THR A 10 -14.16 -1.39 -6.88
CA THR A 10 -13.82 -2.52 -6.00
C THR A 10 -14.50 -2.45 -4.61
N VAL A 11 -15.43 -1.52 -4.40
CA VAL A 11 -16.20 -1.47 -3.16
C VAL A 11 -17.01 -2.76 -2.99
N GLY A 12 -16.89 -3.40 -1.81
CA GLY A 12 -17.53 -4.69 -1.52
C GLY A 12 -16.85 -5.91 -2.18
N ALA A 13 -15.77 -5.72 -2.95
CA ALA A 13 -15.08 -6.82 -3.62
C ALA A 13 -14.42 -7.82 -2.66
N PRO A 14 -13.75 -7.39 -1.55
CA PRO A 14 -13.23 -8.33 -0.57
C PRO A 14 -14.32 -9.20 0.06
N GLU A 15 -15.43 -8.61 0.49
CA GLU A 15 -16.55 -9.31 1.10
C GLU A 15 -17.14 -10.36 0.14
N ALA A 16 -17.33 -9.98 -1.12
CA ALA A 16 -17.82 -10.89 -2.15
C ALA A 16 -16.83 -12.03 -2.46
N PHE A 17 -15.53 -11.75 -2.43
CA PHE A 17 -14.49 -12.76 -2.64
C PHE A 17 -14.44 -13.75 -1.48
N PHE A 18 -14.51 -13.26 -0.25
CA PHE A 18 -14.41 -14.08 0.96
C PHE A 18 -15.62 -15.00 1.20
N THR A 19 -16.71 -14.87 0.43
CA THR A 19 -17.78 -15.87 0.40
C THR A 19 -17.36 -17.17 -0.30
N ARG A 20 -16.32 -17.13 -1.15
CA ARG A 20 -15.81 -18.28 -1.92
C ARG A 20 -14.56 -18.87 -1.30
N ILE A 21 -13.61 -18.03 -0.91
CA ILE A 21 -12.41 -18.44 -0.16
C ILE A 21 -12.36 -17.64 1.14
N PRO A 22 -12.40 -18.29 2.32
CA PRO A 22 -12.36 -17.60 3.61
C PRO A 22 -11.16 -16.64 3.75
N ARG A 23 -11.37 -15.48 4.37
CA ARG A 23 -10.34 -14.47 4.60
C ARG A 23 -9.08 -15.06 5.24
N SER A 24 -9.25 -15.94 6.24
CA SER A 24 -8.13 -16.59 6.94
C SER A 24 -7.27 -17.46 6.03
N HIS A 25 -7.86 -18.10 5.01
CA HIS A 25 -7.08 -18.85 4.01
C HIS A 25 -6.27 -17.92 3.12
N VAL A 26 -6.92 -16.87 2.59
CA VAL A 26 -6.24 -15.86 1.76
C VAL A 26 -5.09 -15.21 2.52
N TYR A 27 -5.36 -14.78 3.78
CA TYR A 27 -4.32 -14.20 4.64
C TYR A 27 -3.24 -15.21 5.00
N GLY A 28 -3.62 -16.45 5.32
CA GLY A 28 -2.68 -17.53 5.66
C GLY A 28 -1.70 -17.85 4.53
N TRP A 29 -2.12 -17.75 3.27
CA TRP A 29 -1.24 -17.93 2.13
C TRP A 29 -0.39 -16.69 1.84
N THR A 30 -1.00 -15.51 1.86
CA THR A 30 -0.37 -14.30 1.33
C THR A 30 0.25 -13.40 2.41
N GLY A 31 -0.30 -13.41 3.61
CA GLY A 31 0.08 -12.52 4.70
C GLY A 31 -0.21 -11.04 4.41
N ILE A 32 -0.99 -10.71 3.38
CA ILE A 32 -1.17 -9.35 2.90
C ILE A 32 -2.38 -8.67 3.55
N GLN A 33 -2.18 -7.42 3.98
CA GLN A 33 -3.23 -6.53 4.47
C GLN A 33 -4.39 -6.48 3.48
N VAL A 34 -5.60 -6.76 3.93
CA VAL A 34 -6.79 -6.67 3.09
C VAL A 34 -7.14 -5.22 2.87
N MET A 35 -7.10 -4.83 1.60
CA MET A 35 -7.53 -3.53 1.09
C MET A 35 -8.33 -3.77 -0.19
N ASN A 36 -9.45 -3.09 -0.38
CA ASN A 36 -10.35 -3.33 -1.51
C ASN A 36 -9.68 -3.17 -2.88
N PHE A 37 -8.61 -2.39 -2.97
CA PHE A 37 -7.86 -2.14 -4.19
C PHE A 37 -6.68 -3.12 -4.43
N ASN A 38 -6.46 -4.14 -3.59
CA ASN A 38 -5.46 -5.16 -3.89
C ASN A 38 -5.77 -5.82 -5.24
N SER A 39 -4.73 -6.17 -5.99
CA SER A 39 -4.90 -6.68 -7.37
C SER A 39 -5.81 -7.89 -7.44
N LEU A 40 -5.81 -8.77 -6.43
CA LEU A 40 -6.74 -9.90 -6.33
C LEU A 40 -8.19 -9.43 -6.50
N PHE A 41 -8.62 -8.41 -5.75
CA PHE A 41 -10.01 -7.93 -5.79
C PHE A 41 -10.31 -7.12 -7.05
N GLN A 42 -9.32 -6.41 -7.60
CA GLN A 42 -9.48 -5.75 -8.90
C GLN A 42 -9.72 -6.76 -10.01
N LEU A 43 -8.88 -7.80 -10.09
CA LEU A 43 -9.00 -8.85 -11.11
C LEU A 43 -10.30 -9.66 -10.94
N ASP A 44 -10.70 -9.98 -9.70
CA ASP A 44 -11.99 -10.63 -9.44
C ASP A 44 -13.18 -9.77 -9.88
N THR A 45 -13.10 -8.46 -9.63
CA THR A 45 -14.15 -7.52 -10.07
C THR A 45 -14.23 -7.45 -11.59
N LEU A 46 -13.11 -7.34 -12.29
CA LEU A 46 -13.07 -7.35 -13.76
C LEU A 46 -13.64 -8.67 -14.30
N ARG A 47 -13.27 -9.81 -13.72
CA ARG A 47 -13.80 -11.12 -14.12
C ARG A 47 -15.32 -11.20 -13.94
N ARG A 48 -15.83 -10.81 -12.78
CA ARG A 48 -17.28 -10.82 -12.49
C ARG A 48 -18.07 -9.89 -13.40
N ASN A 49 -17.46 -8.80 -13.84
CA ASN A 49 -18.06 -7.83 -14.76
C ASN A 49 -17.86 -8.24 -16.25
N HIS A 50 -17.30 -9.44 -16.52
CA HIS A 50 -17.04 -9.92 -17.88
C HIS A 50 -16.21 -8.94 -18.71
N ASP A 51 -15.17 -8.34 -18.10
CA ASP A 51 -14.30 -7.39 -18.79
C ASP A 51 -13.61 -8.05 -19.98
N SER A 52 -13.81 -7.47 -21.16
CA SER A 52 -13.31 -8.04 -22.41
C SER A 52 -11.78 -7.95 -22.54
N ALA A 53 -11.16 -6.95 -21.91
CA ALA A 53 -9.70 -6.80 -21.94
C ALA A 53 -9.04 -7.91 -21.08
N LEU A 54 -9.60 -8.20 -19.90
CA LEU A 54 -9.13 -9.29 -19.08
C LEU A 54 -9.34 -10.65 -19.79
N ALA A 55 -10.49 -10.84 -20.42
CA ALA A 55 -10.80 -12.08 -21.13
C ALA A 55 -9.88 -12.34 -22.35
N ALA A 56 -9.35 -11.27 -22.96
CA ALA A 56 -8.45 -11.34 -24.11
C ALA A 56 -6.96 -11.24 -23.73
N ALA A 57 -6.66 -11.06 -22.43
CA ALA A 57 -5.29 -10.83 -21.98
C ALA A 57 -4.44 -12.11 -22.10
N ASP A 58 -3.33 -12.04 -22.80
CA ASP A 58 -2.29 -13.08 -22.77
C ASP A 58 -1.38 -12.90 -21.54
N LYS A 59 -1.07 -11.65 -21.20
CA LYS A 59 -0.22 -11.27 -20.06
C LYS A 59 -0.81 -10.15 -19.22
N LEU A 60 -0.56 -10.25 -17.94
CA LEU A 60 -0.83 -9.24 -16.93
C LEU A 60 0.49 -8.69 -16.39
N LEU A 61 0.63 -7.38 -16.39
CA LEU A 61 1.83 -6.69 -15.87
C LEU A 61 1.39 -5.74 -14.78
N PHE A 62 2.10 -5.76 -13.66
CA PHE A 62 1.96 -4.69 -12.67
C PHE A 62 2.48 -3.37 -13.26
N MET A 63 2.01 -2.23 -12.74
CA MET A 63 2.36 -0.93 -13.33
C MET A 63 3.87 -0.69 -13.47
N PRO A 64 4.74 -1.01 -12.48
CA PRO A 64 6.19 -0.92 -12.66
C PRO A 64 6.72 -1.86 -13.74
N ASP A 65 6.15 -3.08 -13.83
CA ASP A 65 6.54 -4.06 -14.85
C ASP A 65 6.11 -3.61 -16.25
N ALA A 66 4.96 -2.95 -16.38
CA ALA A 66 4.50 -2.38 -17.63
C ALA A 66 5.45 -1.27 -18.13
N LEU A 67 5.95 -0.41 -17.21
CA LEU A 67 6.96 0.60 -17.55
C LEU A 67 8.29 -0.06 -17.97
N SER A 68 8.73 -1.09 -17.26
CA SER A 68 9.91 -1.86 -17.61
C SER A 68 9.76 -2.54 -18.99
N TYR A 69 8.56 -3.06 -19.29
CA TYR A 69 8.23 -3.61 -20.61
C TYR A 69 8.33 -2.56 -21.72
N MET A 70 7.79 -1.36 -21.49
CA MET A 70 7.90 -0.26 -22.48
C MET A 70 9.36 0.12 -22.77
N LEU A 71 10.24 -0.02 -21.79
CA LEU A 71 11.67 0.27 -21.96
C LEU A 71 12.44 -0.86 -22.61
N THR A 72 12.09 -2.13 -22.34
CA THR A 72 12.92 -3.30 -22.65
C THR A 72 12.28 -4.30 -23.62
N GLY A 73 10.97 -4.25 -23.80
CA GLY A 73 10.21 -5.30 -24.49
C GLY A 73 10.12 -6.63 -23.70
N GLN A 74 10.60 -6.68 -22.44
CA GLN A 74 10.59 -7.90 -21.62
C GLN A 74 9.40 -7.89 -20.65
N MET A 75 8.57 -8.94 -20.74
CA MET A 75 7.44 -9.16 -19.83
C MET A 75 7.92 -9.93 -18.60
N VAL A 76 8.07 -9.24 -17.48
CA VAL A 76 8.51 -9.80 -16.20
C VAL A 76 7.48 -9.54 -15.11
N THR A 77 7.65 -10.17 -13.97
CA THR A 77 6.91 -9.93 -12.73
C THR A 77 7.93 -9.66 -11.65
N GLU A 78 8.08 -8.41 -11.22
CA GLU A 78 8.99 -8.07 -10.12
C GLU A 78 8.37 -8.53 -8.79
N TYR A 79 9.15 -9.28 -8.01
CA TYR A 79 8.69 -9.98 -6.82
C TYR A 79 8.12 -9.03 -5.75
N THR A 80 8.80 -7.93 -5.47
CA THR A 80 8.39 -7.07 -4.34
C THR A 80 7.06 -6.38 -4.60
N ILE A 81 6.80 -5.95 -5.85
CA ILE A 81 5.48 -5.40 -6.20
C ILE A 81 4.42 -6.50 -6.31
N ALA A 82 4.76 -7.66 -6.86
CA ALA A 82 3.84 -8.79 -6.96
C ALA A 82 3.38 -9.27 -5.58
N SER A 83 4.26 -9.24 -4.58
CA SER A 83 3.94 -9.64 -3.21
C SER A 83 2.81 -8.79 -2.61
N THR A 84 2.67 -7.52 -3.00
CA THR A 84 1.59 -6.63 -2.50
C THR A 84 0.22 -6.93 -3.11
N ALA A 85 0.17 -7.73 -4.16
CA ALA A 85 -1.03 -7.96 -4.97
C ALA A 85 -2.08 -8.88 -4.30
N GLN A 86 -1.73 -9.51 -3.17
CA GLN A 86 -2.52 -10.56 -2.51
C GLN A 86 -2.72 -11.80 -3.40
N LEU A 87 -1.72 -12.10 -4.26
CA LEU A 87 -1.69 -13.24 -5.17
C LEU A 87 -0.49 -14.16 -4.96
N VAL A 88 0.53 -13.68 -4.24
CA VAL A 88 1.77 -14.41 -3.98
C VAL A 88 1.70 -15.08 -2.61
N ASN A 89 2.03 -16.36 -2.55
CA ASN A 89 2.19 -17.08 -1.30
C ASN A 89 3.49 -16.64 -0.63
N ALA A 90 3.38 -16.09 0.57
CA ALA A 90 4.49 -15.49 1.30
C ALA A 90 5.60 -16.49 1.68
N ASN A 91 5.27 -17.77 1.85
CA ASN A 91 6.24 -18.82 2.23
C ASN A 91 6.97 -19.39 1.02
N THR A 92 6.28 -19.51 -0.14
CA THR A 92 6.88 -20.09 -1.34
C THR A 92 7.45 -19.05 -2.29
N CYS A 93 7.12 -17.76 -2.08
CA CYS A 93 7.47 -16.63 -2.96
C CYS A 93 6.98 -16.83 -4.41
N ARG A 94 5.86 -17.54 -4.60
CA ARG A 94 5.25 -17.83 -5.89
C ARG A 94 3.77 -17.46 -5.89
N LEU A 95 3.22 -17.26 -7.07
CA LEU A 95 1.78 -17.06 -7.21
C LEU A 95 1.03 -18.27 -6.62
N GLU A 96 -0.06 -18.00 -5.89
CA GLU A 96 -0.89 -19.03 -5.26
C GLU A 96 -1.94 -19.53 -6.27
N ASP A 97 -1.80 -20.78 -6.69
CA ASP A 97 -2.65 -21.37 -7.74
C ASP A 97 -4.13 -21.38 -7.37
N ALA A 98 -4.45 -21.60 -6.09
CA ALA A 98 -5.84 -21.58 -5.62
C ALA A 98 -6.51 -20.22 -5.83
N LEU A 99 -5.77 -19.12 -5.59
CA LEU A 99 -6.25 -17.77 -5.83
C LEU A 99 -6.38 -17.47 -7.32
N LEU A 100 -5.39 -17.87 -8.12
CA LEU A 100 -5.42 -17.67 -9.56
C LEU A 100 -6.60 -18.42 -10.21
N GLN A 101 -6.82 -19.67 -9.84
CA GLN A 101 -7.93 -20.48 -10.37
C GLN A 101 -9.28 -19.86 -10.02
N GLU A 102 -9.43 -19.34 -8.80
CA GLU A 102 -10.67 -18.70 -8.37
C GLU A 102 -11.03 -17.47 -9.22
N ILE A 103 -10.02 -16.73 -9.68
CA ILE A 103 -10.22 -15.56 -10.56
C ILE A 103 -10.07 -15.89 -12.05
N GLY A 104 -10.00 -17.17 -12.42
CA GLY A 104 -9.92 -17.63 -13.81
C GLY A 104 -8.59 -17.38 -14.50
N LEU A 105 -7.51 -17.25 -13.73
CA LEU A 105 -6.15 -17.03 -14.21
C LEU A 105 -5.24 -18.23 -13.94
N THR A 106 -4.07 -18.22 -14.52
CA THR A 106 -3.01 -19.21 -14.33
C THR A 106 -1.65 -18.52 -14.24
N GLN A 107 -0.63 -19.24 -13.82
CA GLN A 107 0.76 -18.78 -13.82
C GLN A 107 1.21 -18.23 -15.19
N ALA A 108 0.66 -18.78 -16.29
CA ALA A 108 1.00 -18.37 -17.65
C ALA A 108 0.64 -16.92 -17.99
N HIS A 109 -0.32 -16.33 -17.28
CA HIS A 109 -0.69 -14.91 -17.47
C HIS A 109 0.33 -13.92 -16.92
N PHE A 110 1.31 -14.38 -16.14
CA PHE A 110 2.36 -13.54 -15.56
C PHE A 110 3.71 -13.80 -16.24
N GLY A 111 4.60 -12.81 -16.14
CA GLY A 111 5.97 -12.96 -16.61
C GLY A 111 6.82 -13.81 -15.65
N ARG A 112 8.05 -14.13 -16.06
CA ARG A 112 9.01 -14.73 -15.13
C ARG A 112 9.25 -13.80 -13.95
N PHE A 113 9.39 -14.34 -12.75
CA PHE A 113 9.78 -13.53 -11.59
C PHE A 113 11.19 -12.99 -11.78
N VAL A 114 11.37 -11.72 -11.41
CA VAL A 114 12.66 -11.08 -11.25
C VAL A 114 12.73 -10.47 -9.85
N TYR A 115 13.93 -10.39 -9.30
CA TYR A 115 14.18 -9.88 -7.96
C TYR A 115 14.99 -8.58 -8.01
N PRO A 116 14.94 -7.73 -6.98
CA PRO A 116 15.74 -6.50 -6.93
C PRO A 116 17.22 -6.76 -7.24
N GLY A 117 17.80 -5.94 -8.13
CA GLY A 117 19.16 -6.10 -8.60
C GLY A 117 19.33 -6.96 -9.86
N GLU A 118 18.32 -7.75 -10.25
CA GLU A 118 18.39 -8.52 -11.48
C GLU A 118 18.23 -7.65 -12.74
N LYS A 119 18.96 -8.00 -13.78
CA LYS A 119 18.83 -7.37 -15.10
C LYS A 119 17.54 -7.88 -15.78
N ILE A 120 16.62 -6.96 -16.09
CA ILE A 120 15.42 -7.22 -16.87
C ILE A 120 15.76 -7.35 -18.35
N GLY A 121 16.50 -6.38 -18.88
CA GLY A 121 16.91 -6.31 -20.30
C GLY A 121 17.75 -5.08 -20.57
N GLY A 122 18.01 -4.81 -21.85
CA GLY A 122 18.54 -3.51 -22.33
C GLY A 122 17.40 -2.66 -22.88
N LEU A 123 17.63 -1.37 -23.05
CA LEU A 123 16.70 -0.50 -23.76
C LEU A 123 16.47 -1.01 -25.18
N THR A 124 15.22 -0.96 -25.67
CA THR A 124 14.89 -1.27 -27.05
C THR A 124 15.57 -0.27 -28.01
N GLU A 125 15.78 -0.66 -29.26
CA GLU A 125 16.38 0.22 -30.28
C GLU A 125 15.58 1.53 -30.44
N GLU A 126 14.26 1.46 -30.33
CA GLU A 126 13.38 2.63 -30.40
C GLU A 126 13.63 3.58 -29.24
N VAL A 127 13.69 3.07 -28.00
CA VAL A 127 13.98 3.89 -26.82
C VAL A 127 15.37 4.51 -26.90
N GLN A 128 16.38 3.74 -27.34
CA GLN A 128 17.74 4.25 -27.57
C GLN A 128 17.74 5.40 -28.57
N ARG A 129 17.03 5.26 -29.69
CA ARG A 129 16.92 6.29 -30.72
C ARG A 129 16.22 7.57 -30.22
N ILE A 130 15.14 7.43 -29.44
CA ILE A 130 14.37 8.57 -28.93
C ILE A 130 15.12 9.33 -27.85
N THR A 131 15.82 8.60 -26.98
CA THR A 131 16.51 9.20 -25.82
C THR A 131 17.96 9.61 -26.08
N GLY A 132 18.58 9.09 -27.14
CA GLY A 132 20.00 9.23 -27.39
C GLY A 132 20.89 8.39 -26.46
N LEU A 133 20.30 7.56 -25.58
CA LEU A 133 21.04 6.64 -24.72
C LEU A 133 21.48 5.41 -25.51
N GLY A 134 22.62 4.84 -25.16
CA GLY A 134 23.05 3.54 -25.72
C GLY A 134 22.28 2.36 -25.11
N ALA A 135 22.84 1.16 -25.26
CA ALA A 135 22.26 -0.08 -24.73
C ALA A 135 22.38 -0.16 -23.17
N VAL A 136 21.75 0.78 -22.48
CA VAL A 136 21.72 0.84 -21.02
C VAL A 136 20.92 -0.34 -20.48
N PRO A 137 21.43 -1.07 -19.46
CA PRO A 137 20.65 -2.12 -18.81
C PRO A 137 19.55 -1.54 -17.94
N VAL A 138 18.38 -2.17 -17.94
CA VAL A 138 17.29 -1.91 -17.03
C VAL A 138 17.33 -2.98 -15.93
N ILE A 139 17.40 -2.53 -14.69
CA ILE A 139 17.56 -3.37 -13.51
C ILE A 139 16.25 -3.36 -12.72
N ALA A 140 15.83 -4.52 -12.23
CA ALA A 140 14.70 -4.63 -11.31
C ALA A 140 15.03 -3.92 -9.98
N VAL A 141 14.09 -3.12 -9.49
CA VAL A 141 14.24 -2.36 -8.23
C VAL A 141 13.13 -2.77 -7.26
N ALA A 142 13.41 -2.67 -5.97
CA ALA A 142 12.39 -2.91 -4.94
C ALA A 142 11.33 -1.80 -4.97
N GLY A 143 10.06 -2.19 -4.81
CA GLY A 143 8.95 -1.24 -4.79
C GLY A 143 8.94 -0.28 -3.61
N HIS A 144 9.64 -0.56 -2.48
CA HIS A 144 9.67 0.29 -1.28
C HIS A 144 10.91 0.07 -0.39
N VAL A 145 11.30 1.13 0.31
CA VAL A 145 12.00 1.23 1.62
C VAL A 145 13.36 0.52 1.78
N ALA A 146 14.06 0.16 0.72
CA ALA A 146 15.47 -0.24 0.83
C ALA A 146 16.41 0.93 1.24
N ALA A 147 15.86 2.11 1.49
CA ALA A 147 16.61 3.35 1.66
C ALA A 147 16.76 3.80 3.13
N VAL A 148 16.38 2.99 4.12
CA VAL A 148 16.58 3.36 5.53
C VAL A 148 18.06 3.19 5.89
N PRO A 149 18.80 4.25 6.23
CA PRO A 149 20.22 4.16 6.55
C PRO A 149 20.43 3.67 7.98
N ALA A 150 19.95 2.45 8.29
CA ALA A 150 20.12 1.85 9.60
C ALA A 150 21.46 1.14 9.74
N MET A 151 22.05 1.21 10.93
CA MET A 151 23.33 0.56 11.26
C MET A 151 23.14 -0.87 11.77
N ASP A 152 21.94 -1.22 12.22
CA ASP A 152 21.55 -2.54 12.69
C ASP A 152 20.13 -2.90 12.24
N ARG A 153 19.60 -4.05 12.66
CA ARG A 153 18.28 -4.55 12.28
C ARG A 153 17.20 -4.38 13.36
N ASN A 154 17.52 -3.72 14.49
CA ASN A 154 16.62 -3.53 15.63
C ASN A 154 15.80 -2.24 15.50
N PHE A 155 15.31 -1.94 14.33
CA PHE A 155 14.55 -0.71 14.09
C PHE A 155 13.18 -0.97 13.46
N ALA A 156 12.27 -0.02 13.68
CA ALA A 156 11.11 0.18 12.83
C ALA A 156 11.34 1.39 11.92
N TYR A 157 10.64 1.41 10.81
CA TYR A 157 10.61 2.56 9.92
C TYR A 157 9.18 3.11 9.81
N LEU A 158 9.08 4.41 9.57
CA LEU A 158 7.87 5.11 9.17
C LEU A 158 8.16 5.88 7.87
N SER A 159 7.63 5.40 6.76
CA SER A 159 7.60 6.18 5.51
C SER A 159 6.35 7.03 5.52
N SER A 160 6.52 8.36 5.69
CA SER A 160 5.41 9.29 5.85
C SER A 160 5.18 10.07 4.56
N GLY A 161 4.11 9.73 3.85
CA GLY A 161 3.70 10.37 2.61
C GLY A 161 2.17 10.39 2.51
N THR A 162 1.62 10.34 1.31
CA THR A 162 0.18 10.18 1.06
C THR A 162 -0.40 9.00 1.84
N TRP A 163 0.30 7.87 1.81
CA TRP A 163 0.18 6.78 2.78
C TRP A 163 1.31 6.88 3.79
N SER A 164 1.09 6.38 4.98
CA SER A 164 2.14 6.15 5.97
C SER A 164 2.33 4.65 6.13
N LEU A 165 3.55 4.18 5.83
CA LEU A 165 3.92 2.77 5.97
C LEU A 165 4.82 2.62 7.19
N MET A 166 4.35 1.92 8.21
CA MET A 166 5.16 1.65 9.40
C MET A 166 5.41 0.16 9.53
N GLY A 167 6.68 -0.24 9.64
CA GLY A 167 7.03 -1.65 9.67
C GLY A 167 8.42 -1.95 10.18
N VAL A 168 8.73 -3.23 10.17
CA VAL A 168 10.03 -3.83 10.47
C VAL A 168 10.44 -4.79 9.36
N GLU A 169 11.72 -5.06 9.20
CA GLU A 169 12.21 -6.15 8.35
C GLU A 169 12.38 -7.44 9.15
N THR A 170 11.93 -8.56 8.58
CA THR A 170 12.04 -9.89 9.15
C THR A 170 12.65 -10.88 8.15
N ASP A 171 13.21 -11.98 8.63
CA ASP A 171 13.82 -13.00 7.76
C ASP A 171 12.77 -13.99 7.20
N ALA A 172 11.55 -13.97 7.75
CA ALA A 172 10.44 -14.82 7.33
C ALA A 172 9.10 -14.11 7.57
N PRO A 173 8.01 -14.51 6.87
CA PRO A 173 6.69 -13.94 7.09
C PRO A 173 6.19 -14.20 8.52
N VAL A 174 5.56 -13.21 9.12
CA VAL A 174 4.87 -13.32 10.41
C VAL A 174 3.37 -13.37 10.16
N ILE A 175 2.86 -14.57 9.93
CA ILE A 175 1.44 -14.81 9.60
C ILE A 175 0.81 -15.55 10.77
N THR A 176 0.05 -14.84 11.58
CA THR A 176 -0.63 -15.34 12.78
C THR A 176 -2.07 -14.81 12.84
N ALA A 177 -2.90 -15.40 13.71
CA ALA A 177 -4.24 -14.86 13.95
C ALA A 177 -4.21 -13.41 14.45
N GLU A 178 -3.16 -13.01 15.16
CA GLU A 178 -2.99 -11.65 15.65
C GLU A 178 -2.66 -10.68 14.50
N THR A 179 -1.67 -11.03 13.63
CA THR A 179 -1.34 -10.19 12.46
C THR A 179 -2.51 -10.08 11.49
N GLU A 180 -3.32 -11.15 11.33
CA GLU A 180 -4.56 -11.11 10.54
C GLU A 180 -5.59 -10.16 11.16
N SER A 181 -5.86 -10.30 12.47
CA SER A 181 -6.88 -9.49 13.16
C SER A 181 -6.51 -8.00 13.17
N LEU A 182 -5.23 -7.68 13.31
CA LEU A 182 -4.70 -6.32 13.25
C LEU A 182 -4.50 -5.83 11.81
N ASN A 183 -4.73 -6.71 10.82
CA ASN A 183 -4.60 -6.42 9.39
C ASN A 183 -3.21 -5.89 9.02
N PHE A 184 -2.14 -6.57 9.46
CA PHE A 184 -0.77 -6.32 9.02
C PHE A 184 -0.48 -6.99 7.69
N THR A 185 0.56 -6.52 6.98
CA THR A 185 0.99 -7.07 5.69
C THR A 185 2.42 -7.60 5.78
N ASN A 186 2.70 -8.68 5.05
CA ASN A 186 4.01 -9.31 4.90
C ASN A 186 4.46 -9.16 3.44
N GLU A 187 5.09 -8.06 3.12
CA GLU A 187 5.50 -7.75 1.74
C GLU A 187 6.95 -8.17 1.49
N GLY A 188 7.24 -8.62 0.27
CA GLY A 188 8.60 -8.96 -0.12
C GLY A 188 9.55 -7.76 -0.02
N GLY A 189 10.71 -7.98 0.58
CA GLY A 189 11.81 -7.03 0.69
C GLY A 189 12.96 -7.34 -0.27
N VAL A 190 14.09 -6.66 -0.11
CA VAL A 190 15.34 -6.95 -0.82
C VAL A 190 16.05 -8.13 -0.17
N GLU A 191 16.92 -8.82 -0.94
CA GLU A 191 17.74 -9.93 -0.43
C GLU A 191 16.93 -11.04 0.29
N GLY A 192 15.66 -11.25 -0.10
CA GLY A 192 14.79 -12.27 0.46
C GLY A 192 14.20 -11.93 1.83
N THR A 193 14.34 -10.70 2.30
CA THR A 193 13.66 -10.24 3.52
C THR A 193 12.17 -10.07 3.31
N ILE A 194 11.42 -10.01 4.41
CA ILE A 194 9.99 -9.67 4.45
C ILE A 194 9.83 -8.38 5.23
N ARG A 195 8.98 -7.51 4.75
CA ARG A 195 8.55 -6.31 5.45
C ARG A 195 7.23 -6.58 6.14
N LEU A 196 7.27 -6.79 7.46
CA LEU A 196 6.07 -6.81 8.28
C LEU A 196 5.67 -5.36 8.56
N LEU A 197 4.60 -4.90 7.96
CA LEU A 197 4.20 -3.50 8.08
C LEU A 197 2.67 -3.31 8.14
N LYS A 198 2.27 -2.09 8.46
CA LYS A 198 0.90 -1.60 8.38
C LYS A 198 0.85 -0.40 7.44
N ASN A 199 -0.02 -0.46 6.43
CA ASN A 199 -0.41 0.72 5.68
C ASN A 199 -1.43 1.51 6.49
N ILE A 200 -1.15 2.77 6.72
CA ILE A 200 -1.96 3.72 7.48
C ILE A 200 -2.34 4.84 6.52
N CYS A 201 -3.58 5.30 6.57
CA CYS A 201 -3.94 6.51 5.85
C CYS A 201 -3.11 7.67 6.38
N GLY A 202 -2.24 8.23 5.55
CA GLY A 202 -1.25 9.25 5.95
C GLY A 202 -1.73 10.67 5.63
N MET A 203 -0.84 11.42 4.97
CA MET A 203 -1.09 12.84 4.62
C MET A 203 -2.21 13.02 3.58
N TRP A 204 -2.75 11.95 3.01
CA TRP A 204 -3.95 11.98 2.15
C TRP A 204 -5.08 12.80 2.75
N LEU A 205 -5.32 12.70 4.07
CA LEU A 205 -6.35 13.46 4.76
C LEU A 205 -6.15 14.97 4.60
N LEU A 206 -4.92 15.42 4.85
CA LEU A 206 -4.56 16.82 4.73
C LEU A 206 -4.54 17.29 3.27
N GLU A 207 -3.99 16.49 2.37
CA GLU A 207 -3.94 16.85 0.94
C GLU A 207 -5.33 17.05 0.34
N ARG A 208 -6.28 16.18 0.70
CA ARG A 208 -7.66 16.35 0.26
C ARG A 208 -8.29 17.63 0.81
N CYS A 209 -8.11 17.90 2.10
CA CYS A 209 -8.57 19.16 2.69
C CYS A 209 -7.92 20.38 1.99
N ARG A 210 -6.61 20.36 1.76
CA ARG A 210 -5.88 21.44 1.08
C ARG A 210 -6.44 21.73 -0.31
N THR A 211 -6.67 20.68 -1.08
CA THR A 211 -7.28 20.82 -2.43
C THR A 211 -8.66 21.47 -2.35
N GLU A 212 -9.46 21.12 -1.35
CA GLU A 212 -10.78 21.70 -1.11
C GLU A 212 -10.70 23.17 -0.66
N TRP A 213 -9.61 23.57 0.03
CA TRP A 213 -9.39 24.92 0.53
C TRP A 213 -8.64 25.85 -0.42
N GLY A 214 -8.33 25.41 -1.66
CA GLY A 214 -7.61 26.23 -2.64
C GLY A 214 -6.10 26.26 -2.43
N GLU A 215 -5.51 25.13 -2.03
CA GLU A 215 -4.06 24.91 -1.93
C GLU A 215 -3.34 25.81 -0.92
N ILE A 216 -3.94 26.05 0.25
CA ILE A 216 -3.32 26.84 1.34
C ILE A 216 -1.92 26.30 1.64
N PRO A 217 -0.90 27.16 1.82
CA PRO A 217 0.46 26.75 2.16
C PRO A 217 0.52 25.96 3.46
N TYR A 218 1.33 24.88 3.50
CA TYR A 218 1.53 24.08 4.72
C TYR A 218 2.02 24.92 5.91
N SER A 219 2.90 25.90 5.67
CA SER A 219 3.43 26.78 6.71
C SER A 219 2.32 27.55 7.44
N GLU A 220 1.31 28.01 6.73
CA GLU A 220 0.16 28.71 7.33
C GLU A 220 -0.69 27.75 8.14
N LEU A 221 -1.02 26.59 7.58
CA LEU A 221 -1.82 25.56 8.25
C LEU A 221 -1.14 25.05 9.54
N ILE A 222 0.17 24.89 9.54
CA ILE A 222 0.94 24.45 10.72
C ILE A 222 0.89 25.52 11.82
N VAL A 223 1.03 26.80 11.45
CA VAL A 223 0.94 27.92 12.42
C VAL A 223 -0.46 27.97 13.03
N GLU A 224 -1.51 27.91 12.22
CA GLU A 224 -2.89 27.88 12.70
C GLU A 224 -3.14 26.69 13.65
N ALA A 225 -2.72 25.50 13.26
CA ALA A 225 -2.87 24.30 14.07
C ALA A 225 -2.16 24.43 15.42
N GLY A 226 -0.97 25.07 15.43
CA GLY A 226 -0.21 25.33 16.65
C GLY A 226 -0.93 26.19 17.69
N THR A 227 -1.86 27.03 17.27
CA THR A 227 -2.66 27.90 18.17
C THR A 227 -3.93 27.22 18.71
N CYS A 228 -4.32 26.06 18.16
CA CYS A 228 -5.53 25.37 18.54
C CYS A 228 -5.35 24.55 19.83
N GLU A 229 -6.46 24.26 20.51
CA GLU A 229 -6.48 23.37 21.68
C GLU A 229 -6.03 21.96 21.31
N PRO A 230 -5.05 21.35 22.04
CA PRO A 230 -4.57 20.02 21.76
C PRO A 230 -5.62 18.94 22.11
N PHE A 231 -5.62 17.86 21.33
CA PHE A 231 -6.44 16.65 21.55
C PHE A 231 -7.94 16.90 21.71
N ARG A 232 -8.42 18.01 21.16
CA ARG A 232 -9.83 18.38 21.24
C ARG A 232 -10.73 17.42 20.44
N SER A 233 -10.27 17.00 19.27
CA SER A 233 -11.00 16.12 18.34
C SER A 233 -10.02 15.13 17.75
N LEU A 234 -10.41 13.86 17.72
CA LEU A 234 -9.57 12.76 17.20
C LEU A 234 -10.38 11.87 16.27
N ILE A 235 -9.73 11.39 15.22
CA ILE A 235 -10.31 10.46 14.26
C ILE A 235 -9.48 9.16 14.18
N ASN A 236 -10.10 8.09 13.72
CA ASN A 236 -9.34 6.93 13.24
C ASN A 236 -8.96 7.16 11.78
N PRO A 237 -7.69 7.42 11.44
CA PRO A 237 -7.30 7.72 10.05
C PRO A 237 -7.62 6.61 9.06
N ASP A 238 -7.71 5.36 9.54
CA ASP A 238 -7.98 4.18 8.71
C ASP A 238 -9.47 3.86 8.57
N ASP A 239 -10.36 4.74 9.03
CA ASP A 239 -11.79 4.55 8.86
C ASP A 239 -12.20 4.61 7.38
N ALA A 240 -13.13 3.74 6.99
CA ALA A 240 -13.62 3.66 5.61
C ALA A 240 -14.19 4.99 5.09
N LEU A 241 -14.71 5.83 5.98
CA LEU A 241 -15.23 7.17 5.66
C LEU A 241 -14.18 8.05 4.97
N PHE A 242 -12.89 7.85 5.26
CA PHE A 242 -11.79 8.67 4.75
C PHE A 242 -11.13 8.10 3.48
N THR A 243 -11.59 6.97 2.97
CA THR A 243 -10.97 6.32 1.80
C THR A 243 -11.01 7.20 0.55
N ASN A 244 -12.18 7.72 0.20
CA ASN A 244 -12.38 8.64 -0.93
C ASN A 244 -13.69 9.43 -0.79
N PRO A 245 -13.86 10.26 0.24
CA PRO A 245 -15.07 11.06 0.40
C PRO A 245 -15.16 12.15 -0.66
N ALA A 246 -16.37 12.57 -0.99
CA ALA A 246 -16.61 13.71 -1.88
C ALA A 246 -16.04 15.02 -1.31
N ASN A 247 -16.08 15.18 0.02
CA ASN A 247 -15.50 16.29 0.76
C ASN A 247 -14.87 15.75 2.07
N MET A 248 -13.55 15.91 2.21
CA MET A 248 -12.78 15.37 3.35
C MET A 248 -13.04 16.18 4.62
N GLU A 249 -13.13 17.48 4.53
CA GLU A 249 -13.45 18.32 5.68
C GLU A 249 -14.79 17.92 6.30
N GLN A 250 -15.82 17.74 5.47
CA GLN A 250 -17.13 17.31 5.95
C GLN A 250 -17.09 15.89 6.52
N ALA A 251 -16.32 14.97 5.94
CA ALA A 251 -16.15 13.63 6.48
C ALA A 251 -15.55 13.65 7.89
N ILE A 252 -14.52 14.47 8.13
CA ILE A 252 -13.91 14.64 9.46
C ILE A 252 -14.93 15.21 10.45
N LYS A 253 -15.70 16.23 10.06
CA LYS A 253 -16.76 16.82 10.89
C LYS A 253 -17.84 15.82 11.24
N THR A 254 -18.27 15.03 10.25
CA THR A 254 -19.27 13.96 10.44
C THR A 254 -18.75 12.92 11.42
N TYR A 255 -17.51 12.41 11.22
CA TYR A 255 -16.89 11.47 12.15
C TYR A 255 -16.90 11.98 13.58
N CYS A 256 -16.43 13.23 13.81
CA CYS A 256 -16.41 13.81 15.14
C CYS A 256 -17.82 13.93 15.74
N SER A 257 -18.82 14.31 14.95
CA SER A 257 -20.22 14.37 15.37
C SER A 257 -20.76 13.00 15.79
N ASP A 258 -20.54 11.98 14.98
CA ASP A 258 -21.03 10.61 15.22
C ASP A 258 -20.43 10.01 16.49
N TYR A 259 -19.17 10.33 16.77
CA TYR A 259 -18.48 9.93 18.00
C TYR A 259 -18.65 10.92 19.16
N ARG A 260 -19.57 11.90 19.04
CA ARG A 260 -19.90 12.89 20.08
C ARG A 260 -18.69 13.68 20.59
N GLN A 261 -17.75 13.97 19.70
CA GLN A 261 -16.58 14.82 19.97
C GLN A 261 -16.86 16.27 19.56
N PRO A 262 -16.12 17.25 20.09
CA PRO A 262 -16.16 18.62 19.58
C PRO A 262 -15.86 18.65 18.07
N ILE A 263 -16.71 19.30 17.29
CA ILE A 263 -16.55 19.38 15.84
C ILE A 263 -15.47 20.42 15.52
N PRO A 264 -14.43 20.09 14.74
CA PRO A 264 -13.44 21.08 14.31
C PRO A 264 -14.04 22.04 13.26
N MET A 265 -13.97 23.36 13.52
CA MET A 265 -14.66 24.38 12.71
C MET A 265 -13.71 25.24 11.88
N THR A 266 -12.41 25.27 12.19
CA THR A 266 -11.40 26.04 11.46
C THR A 266 -10.38 25.10 10.81
N HIS A 267 -9.68 25.59 9.76
CA HIS A 267 -8.62 24.83 9.13
C HIS A 267 -7.56 24.37 10.15
N GLY A 268 -7.11 25.25 11.03
CA GLY A 268 -6.16 24.90 12.08
C GLY A 268 -6.66 23.78 13.01
N GLN A 269 -7.94 23.76 13.38
CA GLN A 269 -8.53 22.69 14.20
C GLN A 269 -8.58 21.36 13.45
N ILE A 270 -8.90 21.39 12.15
CA ILE A 270 -8.92 20.19 11.30
C ILE A 270 -7.51 19.62 11.12
N VAL A 271 -6.54 20.48 10.81
CA VAL A 271 -5.14 20.07 10.65
C VAL A 271 -4.59 19.48 11.95
N ARG A 272 -4.88 20.10 13.07
CA ARG A 272 -4.48 19.59 14.40
C ARG A 272 -5.12 18.22 14.68
N CYS A 273 -6.42 18.08 14.42
CA CYS A 273 -7.12 16.79 14.53
C CYS A 273 -6.44 15.72 13.70
N ILE A 274 -6.10 16.00 12.46
CA ILE A 274 -5.41 15.05 11.55
C ILE A 274 -4.04 14.66 12.12
N PHE A 275 -3.20 15.61 12.49
CA PHE A 275 -1.83 15.33 12.95
C PHE A 275 -1.79 14.57 14.27
N GLU A 276 -2.62 14.96 15.24
CA GLU A 276 -2.70 14.27 16.52
C GLU A 276 -3.25 12.85 16.37
N SER A 277 -4.24 12.67 15.49
CA SER A 277 -4.80 11.34 15.16
C SER A 277 -3.78 10.44 14.49
N LEU A 278 -3.01 10.96 13.53
CA LEU A 278 -1.93 10.23 12.89
C LEU A 278 -0.83 9.86 13.89
N ALA A 279 -0.41 10.79 14.75
CA ALA A 279 0.61 10.52 15.76
C ALA A 279 0.17 9.42 16.74
N LEU A 280 -1.07 9.43 17.20
CA LEU A 280 -1.62 8.40 18.06
C LEU A 280 -1.74 7.06 17.32
N ARG A 281 -2.11 7.09 16.04
CA ARG A 281 -2.17 5.88 15.21
C ARG A 281 -0.79 5.26 15.02
N TYR A 282 0.23 6.08 14.75
CA TYR A 282 1.62 5.63 14.66
C TYR A 282 2.07 4.97 15.96
N ARG A 283 1.73 5.57 17.11
CA ARG A 283 2.05 4.97 18.41
C ARG A 283 1.41 3.59 18.58
N GLN A 284 0.12 3.45 18.26
CA GLN A 284 -0.58 2.14 18.33
C GLN A 284 0.08 1.09 17.44
N VAL A 285 0.40 1.46 16.19
CA VAL A 285 1.05 0.54 15.25
C VAL A 285 2.45 0.16 15.71
N LEU A 286 3.22 1.12 16.23
CA LEU A 286 4.56 0.85 16.77
C LEU A 286 4.50 -0.11 17.97
N ASP A 287 3.55 0.09 18.88
CA ASP A 287 3.38 -0.81 20.03
C ASP A 287 2.96 -2.22 19.57
N SER A 288 2.12 -2.35 18.54
CA SER A 288 1.80 -3.63 17.93
C SER A 288 3.03 -4.27 17.27
N LEU A 289 3.84 -3.51 16.54
CA LEU A 289 5.07 -4.02 15.91
C LEU A 289 6.08 -4.52 16.94
N ARG A 290 6.21 -3.85 18.07
CA ARG A 290 7.07 -4.31 19.18
C ARG A 290 6.68 -5.68 19.71
N ASN A 291 5.39 -6.01 19.71
CA ASN A 291 4.88 -7.30 20.15
C ASN A 291 4.98 -8.38 19.07
N LEU A 292 4.78 -8.01 17.82
CA LEU A 292 4.73 -8.93 16.67
C LEU A 292 6.12 -9.21 16.08
N SER A 293 7.06 -8.29 16.23
CA SER A 293 8.41 -8.42 15.67
C SER A 293 9.18 -9.54 16.35
N PRO A 294 9.86 -10.42 15.59
CA PRO A 294 10.76 -11.41 16.16
C PRO A 294 12.05 -10.80 16.73
N ARG A 295 12.29 -9.51 16.49
CA ARG A 295 13.45 -8.76 16.99
C ARG A 295 12.99 -7.55 17.81
N PRO A 296 13.79 -7.09 18.79
CA PRO A 296 13.47 -5.86 19.52
C PRO A 296 13.41 -4.66 18.57
N VAL A 297 12.54 -3.69 18.88
CA VAL A 297 12.44 -2.42 18.16
C VAL A 297 12.96 -1.32 19.07
N GLU A 298 14.20 -0.90 18.84
CA GLU A 298 14.94 0.05 19.67
C GLU A 298 14.94 1.47 19.09
N ALA A 299 14.80 1.59 17.77
CA ALA A 299 14.76 2.86 17.06
C ALA A 299 13.57 2.94 16.08
N LEU A 300 13.12 4.15 15.79
CA LEU A 300 12.17 4.45 14.71
C LEU A 300 12.83 5.44 13.75
N HIS A 301 13.03 4.98 12.50
CA HIS A 301 13.48 5.86 11.42
C HIS A 301 12.28 6.44 10.68
N VAL A 302 12.19 7.76 10.65
CA VAL A 302 11.14 8.48 9.90
C VAL A 302 11.74 8.99 8.60
N ILE A 303 11.12 8.60 7.50
CA ILE A 303 11.51 8.97 6.12
C ILE A 303 10.28 9.42 5.34
N GLY A 304 10.47 10.19 4.27
CA GLY A 304 9.39 10.68 3.39
C GLY A 304 9.57 12.10 2.97
#